data_de92cbfb9e5f1225cf8326df7578ec02
#
_entry.id   de92cbfb9e5f1225cf8326df7578ec02
#
_cell.length_a   1.000
_cell.length_b   1.000
_cell.length_c   1.000
_cell.angle_alpha   90.00
_cell.angle_beta   90.00
_cell.angle_gamma   90.00
#
_symmetry.space_group_name_H-M   'P 1'
#
loop_
_entity.id
_entity.type
_entity.pdbx_description
1 polymer ?
#
loop_
_entity_poly.entity_id
_entity_poly.type
_entity_poly.pdbx_seq_one_letter_code
_entity_poly.pdbx_strand_id
1 'polypeptide(L)'
;MHVSLTMVSGNTKVGPIPVSTTEAESCPSSCPLMSPEGAGNAKGGDCYAAFGPLGMHWRKIGKDGRGVMWSLFCKAIKKLPKYQLWRHNQAGDLPKSHTDSADRDIVDAEKCFELSDASRGKRGWTYTHYDMSSPLNRAVVAEMNDVDGLTVNLSADSLSEADQKYDLGIAPVCVTLPKDAPHRGIKTPKGLPVVVCPAQTQDDMSCARCKLCQVKNRKSIVGFLAHGTASKRLSAKLSGKD
;
A
#
# COMPACT_ATOMS: atom_id res chain seq x y z
N MET A 1 -14.27 7.64 9.30
CA MET A 1 -12.94 7.04 9.08
C MET A 1 -11.88 7.91 9.72
N HIS A 2 -10.95 7.28 10.45
CA HIS A 2 -9.85 7.97 11.16
C HIS A 2 -8.50 7.64 10.53
N VAL A 3 -7.60 8.60 10.56
CA VAL A 3 -6.24 8.47 10.02
C VAL A 3 -5.25 9.09 11.01
N SER A 4 -4.18 8.37 11.31
CA SER A 4 -3.03 8.92 12.04
C SER A 4 -2.01 9.45 11.04
N LEU A 5 -1.56 10.69 11.22
CA LEU A 5 -0.51 11.31 10.41
C LEU A 5 0.72 11.58 11.29
N THR A 6 1.85 10.99 10.93
CA THR A 6 3.15 11.23 11.55
C THR A 6 3.98 12.07 10.59
N MET A 7 4.31 13.30 10.97
CA MET A 7 5.00 14.26 10.09
C MET A 7 6.45 13.88 9.78
N VAL A 8 7.11 13.18 10.69
CA VAL A 8 8.48 12.68 10.53
C VAL A 8 8.50 11.22 10.95
N SER A 9 8.62 10.32 9.97
CA SER A 9 8.67 8.89 10.24
C SER A 9 9.95 8.50 10.98
N GLY A 10 9.80 7.74 12.06
CA GLY A 10 10.92 7.07 12.74
C GLY A 10 11.38 5.76 12.11
N ASN A 11 10.74 5.32 11.02
CA ASN A 11 11.12 4.11 10.30
C ASN A 11 12.30 4.40 9.36
N THR A 12 13.48 3.87 9.66
CA THR A 12 14.71 4.08 8.87
C THR A 12 14.58 3.68 7.41
N LYS A 13 13.81 2.61 7.11
CA LYS A 13 13.55 2.18 5.71
C LYS A 13 12.65 3.15 4.94
N VAL A 14 11.80 3.87 5.62
CA VAL A 14 10.96 4.92 5.00
C VAL A 14 11.74 6.24 4.90
N GLY A 15 12.51 6.58 5.92
CA GLY A 15 13.20 7.87 6.07
C GLY A 15 12.28 8.94 6.67
N PRO A 16 12.82 10.15 6.94
CA PRO A 16 12.18 11.20 7.72
C PRO A 16 11.13 11.99 6.88
N ILE A 17 10.13 11.30 6.37
CA ILE A 17 9.04 11.87 5.58
C ILE A 17 7.69 11.68 6.30
N PRO A 18 6.67 12.48 5.96
CA PRO A 18 5.32 12.25 6.46
C PRO A 18 4.79 10.87 6.04
N VAL A 19 4.18 10.17 7.01
CA VAL A 19 3.51 8.88 6.77
C VAL A 19 2.15 8.88 7.44
N SER A 20 1.17 8.23 6.83
CA SER A 20 -0.13 8.01 7.46
C SER A 20 -0.36 6.54 7.80
N THR A 21 -1.34 6.32 8.65
CA THR A 21 -1.92 5.00 8.96
C THR A 21 -3.42 5.18 9.04
N THR A 22 -4.16 4.49 8.20
CA THR A 22 -5.62 4.49 8.19
C THR A 22 -6.15 3.39 9.08
N GLU A 23 -7.34 3.55 9.67
CA GLU A 23 -7.98 2.51 10.49
C GLU A 23 -8.10 1.18 9.74
N ALA A 24 -8.17 0.07 10.48
CA ALA A 24 -8.06 -1.28 9.93
C ALA A 24 -9.22 -1.64 8.98
N GLU A 25 -10.38 -1.06 9.20
CA GLU A 25 -11.59 -1.24 8.40
C GLU A 25 -11.45 -0.75 6.95
N SER A 26 -10.40 0.03 6.65
CA SER A 26 -10.05 0.42 5.28
C SER A 26 -9.49 -0.73 4.43
N CYS A 27 -8.96 -1.79 5.07
CA CYS A 27 -8.42 -2.93 4.32
C CYS A 27 -9.55 -3.77 3.71
N PRO A 28 -9.46 -4.12 2.39
CA PRO A 28 -10.45 -4.97 1.76
C PRO A 28 -10.35 -6.41 2.27
N SER A 29 -11.49 -7.09 2.35
CA SER A 29 -11.59 -8.52 2.71
C SER A 29 -10.85 -9.44 1.74
N SER A 30 -10.66 -8.99 0.49
CA SER A 30 -9.89 -9.67 -0.55
C SER A 30 -8.37 -9.68 -0.31
N CYS A 31 -7.84 -8.93 0.68
CA CYS A 31 -6.41 -8.92 0.97
C CYS A 31 -5.96 -10.28 1.54
N PRO A 32 -5.12 -11.06 0.83
CA PRO A 32 -4.73 -12.41 1.26
C PRO A 32 -3.80 -12.41 2.48
N LEU A 33 -3.28 -11.25 2.84
CA LEU A 33 -2.42 -11.08 4.02
C LEU A 33 -3.24 -10.83 5.31
N MET A 34 -4.55 -10.62 5.17
CA MET A 34 -5.42 -10.32 6.30
C MET A 34 -5.59 -11.55 7.20
N SER A 35 -5.77 -11.28 8.51
CA SER A 35 -6.17 -12.31 9.46
C SER A 35 -7.61 -12.74 9.23
N PRO A 36 -7.98 -14.00 9.47
CA PRO A 36 -9.38 -14.44 9.53
C PRO A 36 -10.22 -13.65 10.54
N GLU A 37 -9.58 -13.10 11.58
CA GLU A 37 -10.24 -12.24 12.59
C GLU A 37 -10.28 -10.77 12.18
N GLY A 38 -9.94 -10.42 10.94
CA GLY A 38 -9.98 -9.08 10.38
C GLY A 38 -8.63 -8.36 10.34
N ALA A 39 -8.62 -7.21 9.66
CA ALA A 39 -7.42 -6.39 9.51
C ALA A 39 -6.90 -5.87 10.85
N GLY A 40 -5.58 -5.72 10.94
CA GLY A 40 -4.90 -5.28 12.17
C GLY A 40 -4.75 -6.39 13.22
N ASN A 41 -5.40 -7.56 13.07
CA ASN A 41 -5.20 -8.69 13.95
C ASN A 41 -3.99 -9.51 13.48
N ALA A 42 -3.16 -9.96 14.43
CA ALA A 42 -1.95 -10.74 14.16
C ALA A 42 -2.22 -12.24 14.07
N LYS A 43 -3.34 -12.74 14.66
CA LYS A 43 -3.63 -14.16 14.77
C LYS A 43 -4.05 -14.72 13.41
N GLY A 44 -3.26 -15.64 12.89
CA GLY A 44 -3.52 -16.28 11.58
C GLY A 44 -3.27 -15.39 10.36
N GLY A 45 -2.97 -14.09 10.52
CA GLY A 45 -2.70 -13.16 9.42
C GLY A 45 -1.22 -13.09 9.05
N ASP A 46 -0.93 -12.75 7.79
CA ASP A 46 0.43 -12.63 7.26
C ASP A 46 0.87 -11.16 7.06
N CYS A 47 -0.03 -10.21 7.32
CA CYS A 47 0.26 -8.79 7.17
C CYS A 47 1.33 -8.31 8.17
N TYR A 48 2.45 -7.81 7.66
CA TYR A 48 3.54 -7.29 8.49
C TYR A 48 3.10 -6.17 9.45
N ALA A 49 2.09 -5.38 9.03
CA ALA A 49 1.61 -4.24 9.79
C ALA A 49 0.80 -4.62 11.04
N ALA A 50 0.32 -5.88 11.14
CA ALA A 50 -0.45 -6.35 12.28
C ALA A 50 0.43 -6.65 13.51
N PHE A 51 1.77 -6.69 13.35
CA PHE A 51 2.72 -7.10 14.39
C PHE A 51 3.52 -5.92 14.95
N GLY A 52 4.08 -6.13 16.13
CA GLY A 52 5.00 -5.20 16.79
C GLY A 52 4.38 -3.83 17.10
N PRO A 53 5.22 -2.79 17.27
CA PRO A 53 4.75 -1.45 17.61
C PRO A 53 3.79 -0.84 16.60
N LEU A 54 3.97 -1.12 15.31
CA LEU A 54 3.04 -0.66 14.26
C LEU A 54 1.65 -1.27 14.45
N GLY A 55 1.55 -2.57 14.69
CA GLY A 55 0.27 -3.26 14.92
C GLY A 55 -0.43 -2.75 16.19
N MET A 56 0.33 -2.49 17.26
CA MET A 56 -0.23 -1.89 18.49
C MET A 56 -0.76 -0.46 18.24
N HIS A 57 -0.05 0.33 17.43
CA HIS A 57 -0.51 1.66 17.02
C HIS A 57 -1.75 1.56 16.14
N TRP A 58 -1.72 0.69 15.14
CA TRP A 58 -2.79 0.52 14.15
C TRP A 58 -4.12 0.15 14.77
N ARG A 59 -4.15 -0.83 15.70
CA ARG A 59 -5.37 -1.25 16.41
C ARG A 59 -6.04 -0.17 17.26
N LYS A 60 -5.32 0.91 17.57
CA LYS A 60 -5.83 2.04 18.37
C LYS A 60 -6.39 3.18 17.52
N ILE A 61 -6.17 3.18 16.20
CA ILE A 61 -6.70 4.22 15.31
C ILE A 61 -8.22 4.09 15.24
N GLY A 62 -8.92 5.21 15.36
CA GLY A 62 -10.38 5.23 15.49
C GLY A 62 -10.90 4.90 16.89
N LYS A 63 -10.00 4.47 17.81
CA LYS A 63 -10.30 4.18 19.22
C LYS A 63 -9.52 5.12 20.13
N ASP A 64 -10.02 5.37 21.31
CA ASP A 64 -9.33 6.18 22.35
C ASP A 64 -8.85 7.55 21.84
N GLY A 65 -9.57 8.18 20.90
CA GLY A 65 -9.21 9.48 20.33
C GLY A 65 -7.96 9.49 19.45
N ARG A 66 -7.41 8.33 19.08
CA ARG A 66 -6.21 8.24 18.24
C ARG A 66 -6.56 8.39 16.75
N GLY A 67 -5.84 9.27 16.08
CA GLY A 67 -6.10 9.68 14.69
C GLY A 67 -7.02 10.89 14.63
N VAL A 68 -7.16 11.41 13.43
CA VAL A 68 -8.08 12.52 13.09
C VAL A 68 -9.09 12.05 12.07
N MET A 69 -10.23 12.75 12.00
CA MET A 69 -11.24 12.51 10.97
C MET A 69 -10.65 12.73 9.58
N TRP A 70 -11.14 12.00 8.58
CA TRP A 70 -10.65 12.03 7.20
C TRP A 70 -10.51 13.44 6.61
N SER A 71 -11.52 14.29 6.78
CA SER A 71 -11.48 15.65 6.26
C SER A 71 -10.37 16.51 6.90
N LEU A 72 -10.08 16.31 8.19
CA LEU A 72 -8.95 16.98 8.86
C LEU A 72 -7.61 16.44 8.38
N PHE A 73 -7.52 15.15 8.11
CA PHE A 73 -6.34 14.54 7.50
C PHE A 73 -6.09 15.11 6.11
N CYS A 74 -7.08 15.17 5.22
CA CYS A 74 -6.94 15.77 3.89
C CYS A 74 -6.54 17.25 3.96
N LYS A 75 -7.10 18.02 4.90
CA LYS A 75 -6.65 19.40 5.16
C LYS A 75 -5.18 19.46 5.60
N ALA A 76 -4.70 18.53 6.39
CA ALA A 76 -3.29 18.46 6.80
C ALA A 76 -2.39 18.13 5.61
N ILE A 77 -2.77 17.17 4.75
CA ILE A 77 -2.04 16.85 3.52
C ILE A 77 -1.97 18.05 2.58
N LYS A 78 -3.07 18.78 2.39
CA LYS A 78 -3.12 19.98 1.56
C LYS A 78 -2.11 21.06 2.02
N LYS A 79 -1.83 21.15 3.32
CA LYS A 79 -0.86 22.09 3.90
C LYS A 79 0.60 21.65 3.77
N LEU A 80 0.89 20.40 3.38
CA LEU A 80 2.27 19.99 3.13
C LEU A 80 2.92 20.86 2.06
N PRO A 81 4.24 21.11 2.14
CA PRO A 81 4.97 21.89 1.13
C PRO A 81 4.80 21.31 -0.29
N LYS A 82 4.90 22.17 -1.30
CA LYS A 82 4.95 21.73 -2.70
C LYS A 82 6.13 20.77 -2.89
N TYR A 83 5.89 19.68 -3.64
CA TYR A 83 6.83 18.58 -3.87
C TYR A 83 7.24 17.78 -2.63
N GLN A 84 6.56 17.97 -1.49
CA GLN A 84 6.80 17.14 -0.31
C GLN A 84 6.59 15.67 -0.66
N LEU A 85 7.64 14.87 -0.43
CA LEU A 85 7.55 13.41 -0.50
C LEU A 85 6.81 12.91 0.75
N TRP A 86 5.83 12.03 0.57
CA TRP A 86 5.08 11.47 1.67
C TRP A 86 4.50 10.09 1.31
N ARG A 87 4.22 9.26 2.30
CA ARG A 87 3.63 7.94 2.10
C ARG A 87 2.24 7.89 2.73
N HIS A 88 1.21 7.62 1.92
CA HIS A 88 -0.09 7.23 2.44
C HIS A 88 -0.04 5.73 2.78
N ASN A 89 -0.55 5.40 3.95
CA ASN A 89 -0.66 4.06 4.50
C ASN A 89 0.67 3.27 4.63
N GLN A 90 1.27 3.36 5.81
CA GLN A 90 2.19 2.32 6.27
C GLN A 90 1.41 1.10 6.83
N ALA A 91 0.13 1.28 7.21
CA ALA A 91 -0.87 0.27 7.49
C ALA A 91 -2.25 0.83 7.12
N GLY A 92 -3.20 -0.03 6.77
CA GLY A 92 -4.47 0.33 6.17
C GLY A 92 -4.40 0.34 4.64
N ASP A 93 -5.52 0.62 4.00
CA ASP A 93 -5.68 0.72 2.55
C ASP A 93 -6.48 1.98 2.18
N LEU A 94 -6.92 2.11 0.94
CA LEU A 94 -7.83 3.16 0.49
C LEU A 94 -9.15 3.13 1.29
N PRO A 95 -9.87 4.26 1.39
CA PRO A 95 -11.16 4.30 2.05
C PRO A 95 -12.15 3.29 1.47
N LYS A 96 -12.83 2.54 2.34
CA LYS A 96 -13.89 1.59 1.98
C LYS A 96 -15.24 2.29 2.01
N SER A 97 -16.07 2.05 1.00
CA SER A 97 -17.47 2.48 0.93
C SER A 97 -18.41 1.37 1.41
N HIS A 98 -18.55 0.31 0.62
CA HIS A 98 -19.45 -0.79 0.86
C HIS A 98 -18.91 -2.08 0.25
N THR A 99 -19.64 -3.19 0.41
CA THR A 99 -19.42 -4.43 -0.32
C THR A 99 -20.53 -4.57 -1.37
N ASP A 100 -20.18 -4.90 -2.61
CA ASP A 100 -21.13 -5.02 -3.70
C ASP A 100 -21.86 -6.40 -3.70
N SER A 101 -22.79 -6.57 -4.65
CA SER A 101 -23.55 -7.81 -4.79
C SER A 101 -22.72 -9.05 -5.19
N ALA A 102 -21.48 -8.85 -5.62
CA ALA A 102 -20.52 -9.92 -5.92
C ALA A 102 -19.51 -10.12 -4.77
N ASP A 103 -19.84 -9.64 -3.58
CA ASP A 103 -19.05 -9.76 -2.34
C ASP A 103 -17.67 -9.10 -2.41
N ARG A 104 -17.54 -8.06 -3.26
CA ARG A 104 -16.30 -7.29 -3.42
C ARG A 104 -16.39 -5.99 -2.65
N ASP A 105 -15.35 -5.68 -1.91
CA ASP A 105 -15.22 -4.37 -1.27
C ASP A 105 -14.97 -3.27 -2.30
N ILE A 106 -15.74 -2.20 -2.20
CA ILE A 106 -15.69 -1.06 -3.11
C ILE A 106 -15.06 0.12 -2.39
N VAL A 107 -14.10 0.77 -3.07
CA VAL A 107 -13.47 1.99 -2.58
C VAL A 107 -14.47 3.14 -2.49
N ASP A 108 -14.30 4.01 -1.51
CA ASP A 108 -15.07 5.24 -1.38
C ASP A 108 -14.47 6.29 -2.34
N ALA A 109 -15.14 6.44 -3.49
CA ALA A 109 -14.68 7.34 -4.55
C ALA A 109 -14.56 8.79 -4.08
N GLU A 110 -15.53 9.28 -3.30
CA GLU A 110 -15.52 10.65 -2.80
C GLU A 110 -14.28 10.92 -1.95
N LYS A 111 -14.01 10.06 -0.97
CA LYS A 111 -12.82 10.18 -0.12
C LYS A 111 -11.52 9.99 -0.91
N CYS A 112 -11.50 9.08 -1.87
CA CYS A 112 -10.33 8.89 -2.74
C CYS A 112 -10.01 10.14 -3.54
N PHE A 113 -11.03 10.80 -4.10
CA PHE A 113 -10.84 12.04 -4.87
C PHE A 113 -10.49 13.23 -3.96
N GLU A 114 -11.08 13.32 -2.76
CA GLU A 114 -10.67 14.31 -1.75
C GLU A 114 -9.16 14.17 -1.41
N LEU A 115 -8.67 12.95 -1.27
CA LEU A 115 -7.24 12.68 -1.03
C LEU A 115 -6.37 13.05 -2.23
N SER A 116 -6.80 12.73 -3.45
CA SER A 116 -6.11 13.10 -4.68
C SER A 116 -5.99 14.61 -4.81
N ASP A 117 -7.08 15.34 -4.57
CA ASP A 117 -7.07 16.81 -4.59
C ASP A 117 -6.16 17.41 -3.50
N ALA A 118 -6.24 16.89 -2.29
CA ALA A 118 -5.35 17.31 -1.19
C ALA A 118 -3.87 17.07 -1.50
N SER A 119 -3.57 16.07 -2.31
CA SER A 119 -2.22 15.67 -2.69
C SER A 119 -1.64 16.45 -3.88
N ARG A 120 -2.44 17.28 -4.58
CA ARG A 120 -1.96 18.03 -5.75
C ARG A 120 -0.68 18.80 -5.45
N GLY A 121 0.29 18.66 -6.36
CA GLY A 121 1.60 19.29 -6.26
C GLY A 121 2.53 18.69 -5.19
N LYS A 122 2.15 17.57 -4.55
CA LYS A 122 3.00 16.77 -3.66
C LYS A 122 3.66 15.61 -4.44
N ARG A 123 4.37 14.72 -3.73
CA ARG A 123 4.96 13.48 -4.25
C ARG A 123 4.60 12.32 -3.33
N GLY A 124 3.31 11.97 -3.33
CA GLY A 124 2.77 10.90 -2.53
C GLY A 124 2.76 9.56 -3.25
N TRP A 125 2.71 8.48 -2.47
CA TRP A 125 2.36 7.17 -2.97
C TRP A 125 1.63 6.35 -1.91
N THR A 126 0.86 5.37 -2.40
CA THR A 126 0.17 4.36 -1.59
C THR A 126 0.13 3.03 -2.33
N TYR A 127 -0.42 2.02 -1.69
CA TYR A 127 -0.65 0.68 -2.23
C TYR A 127 -2.08 0.28 -1.95
N THR A 128 -2.65 -0.59 -2.81
CA THR A 128 -3.99 -1.12 -2.59
C THR A 128 -4.09 -2.59 -2.96
N HIS A 129 -4.84 -3.36 -2.15
CA HIS A 129 -5.25 -4.74 -2.40
C HIS A 129 -6.72 -4.85 -2.80
N TYR A 130 -7.39 -3.73 -3.04
CA TYR A 130 -8.76 -3.78 -3.56
C TYR A 130 -8.84 -4.59 -4.85
N ASP A 131 -9.91 -5.37 -4.97
CA ASP A 131 -10.13 -6.23 -6.13
C ASP A 131 -10.35 -5.39 -7.40
N MET A 132 -9.43 -5.52 -8.36
CA MET A 132 -9.50 -4.84 -9.67
C MET A 132 -10.39 -5.58 -10.68
N SER A 133 -11.06 -6.69 -10.32
CA SER A 133 -12.16 -7.22 -11.13
C SER A 133 -13.39 -6.30 -11.08
N SER A 134 -13.55 -5.50 -10.01
CA SER A 134 -14.55 -4.46 -9.91
C SER A 134 -14.27 -3.30 -10.88
N PRO A 135 -15.20 -3.01 -11.84
CA PRO A 135 -15.06 -1.84 -12.71
C PRO A 135 -15.01 -0.51 -11.93
N LEU A 136 -15.73 -0.43 -10.81
CA LEU A 136 -15.75 0.77 -9.97
C LEU A 136 -14.38 1.01 -9.31
N ASN A 137 -13.77 -0.03 -8.74
CA ASN A 137 -12.43 0.09 -8.16
C ASN A 137 -11.40 0.49 -9.22
N ARG A 138 -11.47 -0.11 -10.43
CA ARG A 138 -10.60 0.28 -11.54
C ARG A 138 -10.75 1.74 -11.93
N ALA A 139 -11.99 2.21 -12.08
CA ALA A 139 -12.26 3.59 -12.47
C ALA A 139 -11.68 4.58 -11.45
N VAL A 140 -11.93 4.36 -10.15
CA VAL A 140 -11.43 5.23 -9.09
C VAL A 140 -9.90 5.24 -9.06
N VAL A 141 -9.25 4.08 -9.13
CA VAL A 141 -7.78 4.00 -9.10
C VAL A 141 -7.16 4.63 -10.34
N ALA A 142 -7.76 4.46 -11.52
CA ALA A 142 -7.31 5.11 -12.76
C ALA A 142 -7.36 6.63 -12.60
N GLU A 143 -8.50 7.17 -12.18
CA GLU A 143 -8.69 8.61 -11.99
C GLU A 143 -7.74 9.20 -10.93
N MET A 144 -7.52 8.50 -9.81
CA MET A 144 -6.50 8.90 -8.81
C MET A 144 -5.10 8.99 -9.42
N ASN A 145 -4.76 8.09 -10.34
CA ASN A 145 -3.46 8.08 -11.01
C ASN A 145 -3.37 9.11 -12.14
N ASP A 146 -4.46 9.59 -12.70
CA ASP A 146 -4.45 10.67 -13.68
C ASP A 146 -4.17 12.04 -13.03
N VAL A 147 -4.48 12.18 -11.75
CA VAL A 147 -4.21 13.41 -10.98
C VAL A 147 -2.77 13.41 -10.45
N ASP A 148 -2.02 14.50 -10.67
CA ASP A 148 -0.69 14.66 -10.09
C ASP A 148 -0.72 14.82 -8.57
N GLY A 149 0.23 14.17 -7.89
CA GLY A 149 0.46 14.37 -6.46
C GLY A 149 0.42 13.10 -5.61
N LEU A 150 -0.36 12.09 -6.03
CA LEU A 150 -0.40 10.79 -5.37
C LEU A 150 -0.33 9.67 -6.43
N THR A 151 0.48 8.66 -6.18
CA THR A 151 0.55 7.44 -6.99
C THR A 151 -0.05 6.28 -6.21
N VAL A 152 -1.08 5.67 -6.74
CA VAL A 152 -1.66 4.44 -6.22
C VAL A 152 -1.01 3.25 -6.94
N ASN A 153 -0.37 2.37 -6.19
CA ASN A 153 0.24 1.14 -6.72
C ASN A 153 -0.70 -0.05 -6.48
N LEU A 154 -0.93 -0.88 -7.48
CA LEU A 154 -1.64 -2.13 -7.30
C LEU A 154 -0.74 -3.17 -6.66
N SER A 155 -1.19 -3.78 -5.58
CA SER A 155 -0.48 -4.88 -4.91
C SER A 155 -0.86 -6.21 -5.53
N ALA A 156 0.12 -7.03 -5.88
CA ALA A 156 -0.03 -8.39 -6.37
C ALA A 156 0.66 -9.38 -5.42
N ASP A 157 0.14 -10.59 -5.34
CA ASP A 157 0.64 -11.65 -4.45
C ASP A 157 1.31 -12.80 -5.23
N SER A 158 1.39 -12.66 -6.56
CA SER A 158 2.19 -13.52 -7.44
C SER A 158 2.70 -12.75 -8.65
N LEU A 159 3.74 -13.28 -9.29
CA LEU A 159 4.28 -12.69 -10.52
C LEU A 159 3.27 -12.75 -11.69
N SER A 160 2.43 -13.78 -11.73
CA SER A 160 1.37 -13.90 -12.73
C SER A 160 0.26 -12.87 -12.52
N GLU A 161 -0.15 -12.65 -11.27
CA GLU A 161 -1.11 -11.61 -10.93
C GLU A 161 -0.54 -10.21 -11.20
N ALA A 162 0.77 -10.02 -10.98
CA ALA A 162 1.42 -8.77 -11.32
C ALA A 162 1.35 -8.44 -12.81
N ASP A 163 1.48 -9.44 -13.70
CA ASP A 163 1.25 -9.28 -15.13
C ASP A 163 -0.20 -8.88 -15.44
N GLN A 164 -1.17 -9.58 -14.83
CA GLN A 164 -2.59 -9.27 -15.03
C GLN A 164 -2.93 -7.83 -14.60
N LYS A 165 -2.43 -7.41 -13.43
CA LYS A 165 -2.64 -6.04 -12.94
C LYS A 165 -1.90 -5.00 -13.79
N TYR A 166 -0.73 -5.32 -14.31
CA TYR A 166 0.03 -4.43 -15.21
C TYR A 166 -0.69 -4.22 -16.54
N ASP A 167 -1.31 -5.25 -17.09
CA ASP A 167 -2.09 -5.20 -18.34
C ASP A 167 -3.33 -4.30 -18.23
N LEU A 168 -3.83 -4.02 -17.03
CA LEU A 168 -4.92 -3.06 -16.86
C LEU A 168 -4.52 -1.64 -17.28
N GLY A 169 -3.23 -1.30 -17.26
CA GLY A 169 -2.72 0.00 -17.70
C GLY A 169 -3.13 1.21 -16.85
N ILE A 170 -3.75 0.98 -15.69
CA ILE A 170 -4.35 2.04 -14.85
C ILE A 170 -3.42 2.55 -13.74
N ALA A 171 -2.44 1.74 -13.35
CA ALA A 171 -1.58 2.04 -12.21
C ALA A 171 -0.27 1.25 -12.28
N PRO A 172 0.82 1.73 -11.65
CA PRO A 172 2.00 0.92 -11.45
C PRO A 172 1.74 -0.23 -10.48
N VAL A 173 2.46 -1.34 -10.66
CA VAL A 173 2.26 -2.58 -9.88
C VAL A 173 3.43 -2.84 -8.94
N CYS A 174 3.15 -3.40 -7.79
CA CYS A 174 4.12 -4.03 -6.90
C CYS A 174 3.70 -5.47 -6.58
N VAL A 175 4.66 -6.30 -6.18
CA VAL A 175 4.43 -7.72 -5.89
C VAL A 175 5.14 -8.12 -4.62
N THR A 176 4.50 -9.00 -3.83
CA THR A 176 5.14 -9.65 -2.68
C THR A 176 5.94 -10.84 -3.16
N LEU A 177 7.18 -10.96 -2.71
CA LEU A 177 8.12 -12.01 -3.06
C LEU A 177 8.49 -12.84 -1.81
N PRO A 178 8.86 -14.11 -1.96
CA PRO A 178 9.48 -14.88 -0.87
C PRO A 178 10.67 -14.12 -0.26
N LYS A 179 10.93 -14.33 1.02
CA LYS A 179 12.01 -13.66 1.75
C LYS A 179 13.39 -13.91 1.15
N ASP A 180 13.58 -15.09 0.58
CA ASP A 180 14.82 -15.60 -0.01
C ASP A 180 14.87 -15.44 -1.54
N ALA A 181 13.94 -14.69 -2.12
CA ALA A 181 13.97 -14.41 -3.55
C ALA A 181 15.25 -13.67 -3.95
N PRO A 182 15.81 -13.94 -5.15
CA PRO A 182 17.02 -13.26 -5.62
C PRO A 182 16.79 -11.76 -5.72
N HIS A 183 17.81 -10.95 -5.39
CA HIS A 183 17.68 -9.50 -5.41
C HIS A 183 17.76 -8.88 -6.81
N ARG A 184 18.11 -9.68 -7.83
CA ARG A 184 18.28 -9.22 -9.23
C ARG A 184 17.82 -10.30 -10.21
N GLY A 185 17.51 -9.89 -11.43
CA GLY A 185 17.20 -10.81 -12.53
C GLY A 185 15.78 -11.40 -12.51
N ILE A 186 14.93 -11.02 -11.56
CA ILE A 186 13.54 -11.48 -11.51
C ILE A 186 12.76 -10.86 -12.67
N LYS A 187 11.99 -11.69 -13.35
CA LYS A 187 11.02 -11.28 -14.36
C LYS A 187 9.69 -11.95 -14.10
N THR A 188 8.61 -11.31 -14.49
CA THR A 188 7.29 -11.94 -14.53
C THR A 188 7.20 -12.96 -15.67
N PRO A 189 6.16 -13.81 -15.73
CA PRO A 189 5.92 -14.73 -16.85
C PRO A 189 5.90 -14.03 -18.23
N LYS A 190 5.41 -12.78 -18.31
CA LYS A 190 5.43 -11.98 -19.55
C LYS A 190 6.76 -11.24 -19.79
N GLY A 191 7.76 -11.45 -18.94
CA GLY A 191 9.10 -10.88 -19.11
C GLY A 191 9.28 -9.47 -18.53
N LEU A 192 8.30 -8.91 -17.83
CA LEU A 192 8.44 -7.61 -17.18
C LEU A 192 9.50 -7.67 -16.08
N PRO A 193 10.43 -6.70 -16.01
CA PRO A 193 11.46 -6.69 -14.98
C PRO A 193 10.87 -6.38 -13.61
N VAL A 194 11.31 -7.13 -12.59
CA VAL A 194 10.97 -6.88 -11.20
C VAL A 194 12.19 -6.32 -10.47
N VAL A 195 12.05 -5.11 -9.96
CA VAL A 195 13.07 -4.43 -9.14
C VAL A 195 12.76 -4.70 -7.67
N VAL A 196 13.58 -5.51 -7.02
CA VAL A 196 13.44 -5.73 -5.57
C VAL A 196 13.70 -4.43 -4.84
N CYS A 197 12.83 -4.11 -3.87
CA CYS A 197 12.82 -2.82 -3.18
C CYS A 197 14.20 -2.44 -2.62
N PRO A 198 14.85 -1.37 -3.13
CA PRO A 198 16.20 -1.00 -2.68
C PRO A 198 16.27 -0.69 -1.18
N ALA A 199 15.20 -0.14 -0.61
CA ALA A 199 15.16 0.13 0.83
C ALA A 199 15.11 -1.16 1.70
N GLN A 200 14.84 -2.34 1.11
CA GLN A 200 14.94 -3.62 1.81
C GLN A 200 16.30 -4.30 1.64
N THR A 201 17.03 -3.98 0.57
CA THR A 201 18.23 -4.72 0.16
C THR A 201 19.53 -3.92 0.25
N GLN A 202 19.46 -2.61 0.50
CA GLN A 202 20.62 -1.71 0.62
C GLN A 202 20.54 -0.97 1.96
N ASP A 203 21.61 -1.00 2.73
CA ASP A 203 21.64 -0.45 4.10
C ASP A 203 21.50 1.08 4.15
N ASP A 204 22.06 1.78 3.17
CA ASP A 204 22.03 3.23 3.08
C ASP A 204 20.79 3.78 2.34
N MET A 205 19.87 2.90 1.91
CA MET A 205 18.70 3.27 1.11
C MET A 205 17.43 3.36 1.95
N SER A 206 16.65 4.39 1.69
CA SER A 206 15.31 4.58 2.23
C SER A 206 14.32 4.96 1.14
N CYS A 207 13.01 4.91 1.42
CA CYS A 207 11.99 5.40 0.49
C CYS A 207 12.20 6.88 0.14
N ALA A 208 12.63 7.69 1.11
CA ALA A 208 12.93 9.11 0.91
C ALA A 208 14.06 9.34 -0.12
N ARG A 209 15.02 8.43 -0.21
CA ARG A 209 16.11 8.47 -1.19
C ARG A 209 15.74 7.79 -2.50
N CYS A 210 15.12 6.61 -2.45
CA CYS A 210 14.78 5.76 -3.60
C CYS A 210 13.71 6.38 -4.51
N LYS A 211 12.59 6.83 -3.94
CA LYS A 211 11.46 7.49 -4.63
C LYS A 211 10.78 6.66 -5.74
N LEU A 212 11.08 5.36 -5.88
CA LEU A 212 10.61 4.53 -7.00
C LEU A 212 9.08 4.36 -7.00
N CYS A 213 8.47 4.18 -5.81
CA CYS A 213 7.04 3.89 -5.69
C CYS A 213 6.13 5.08 -6.04
N GLN A 214 6.66 6.31 -6.12
CA GLN A 214 5.91 7.49 -6.58
C GLN A 214 5.87 7.63 -8.11
N VAL A 215 6.66 6.83 -8.86
CA VAL A 215 6.74 6.93 -10.33
C VAL A 215 5.59 6.17 -10.96
N LYS A 216 4.65 6.89 -11.58
CA LYS A 216 3.43 6.32 -12.19
C LYS A 216 3.75 5.45 -13.41
N ASN A 217 4.56 5.94 -14.32
CA ASN A 217 4.82 5.31 -15.63
C ASN A 217 6.10 4.47 -15.64
N ARG A 218 6.45 3.84 -14.51
CA ARG A 218 7.63 2.98 -14.47
C ARG A 218 7.43 1.70 -15.32
N LYS A 219 8.48 1.28 -16.00
CA LYS A 219 8.49 0.09 -16.86
C LYS A 219 8.89 -1.19 -16.11
N SER A 220 8.81 -1.16 -14.78
CA SER A 220 9.17 -2.27 -13.91
C SER A 220 8.17 -2.43 -12.78
N ILE A 221 8.02 -3.65 -12.30
CA ILE A 221 7.28 -3.97 -11.09
C ILE A 221 8.21 -3.81 -9.89
N VAL A 222 7.71 -3.31 -8.76
CA VAL A 222 8.49 -3.26 -7.52
C VAL A 222 8.21 -4.52 -6.71
N GLY A 223 9.24 -5.31 -6.43
CA GLY A 223 9.16 -6.51 -5.60
C GLY A 223 9.46 -6.20 -4.13
N PHE A 224 8.59 -6.60 -3.22
CA PHE A 224 8.80 -6.53 -1.78
C PHE A 224 9.06 -7.92 -1.22
N LEU A 225 10.24 -8.12 -0.61
CA LEU A 225 10.54 -9.36 0.10
C LEU A 225 9.64 -9.50 1.33
N ALA A 226 9.07 -10.66 1.54
CA ALA A 226 8.33 -10.97 2.76
C ALA A 226 9.19 -10.68 4.00
N HIS A 227 8.69 -9.86 4.90
CA HIS A 227 9.43 -9.42 6.09
C HIS A 227 8.51 -9.33 7.32
N GLY A 228 9.10 -9.06 8.48
CA GLY A 228 8.37 -9.02 9.75
C GLY A 228 8.14 -10.42 10.33
N THR A 229 7.31 -10.49 11.36
CA THR A 229 7.11 -11.70 12.20
C THR A 229 6.56 -12.88 11.41
N ALA A 230 5.64 -12.63 10.46
CA ALA A 230 5.00 -13.68 9.66
C ALA A 230 5.79 -14.06 8.39
N SER A 231 6.99 -13.50 8.17
CA SER A 231 7.74 -13.64 6.90
C SER A 231 8.03 -15.08 6.50
N LYS A 232 8.29 -15.98 7.44
CA LYS A 232 8.56 -17.40 7.14
C LYS A 232 7.31 -18.10 6.58
N ARG A 233 6.15 -17.92 7.25
CA ARG A 233 4.87 -18.49 6.81
C ARG A 233 4.45 -17.92 5.46
N LEU A 234 4.54 -16.60 5.30
CA LEU A 234 4.23 -15.93 4.03
C LEU A 234 5.14 -16.43 2.90
N SER A 235 6.45 -16.59 3.15
CA SER A 235 7.38 -17.12 2.14
C SER A 235 7.04 -18.54 1.73
N ALA A 236 6.63 -19.42 2.66
CA ALA A 236 6.20 -20.79 2.35
C ALA A 236 4.99 -20.77 1.41
N LYS A 237 3.95 -20.00 1.73
CA LYS A 237 2.77 -19.82 0.86
C LYS A 237 3.14 -19.31 -0.53
N LEU A 238 3.96 -18.26 -0.62
CA LEU A 238 4.38 -17.66 -1.90
C LEU A 238 5.25 -18.62 -2.75
N SER A 239 5.90 -19.60 -2.12
CA SER A 239 6.73 -20.61 -2.78
C SER A 239 5.98 -21.89 -3.13
N GLY A 240 4.68 -22.01 -2.81
CA GLY A 240 3.89 -23.22 -3.00
C GLY A 240 4.38 -24.41 -2.16
N LYS A 241 4.92 -24.14 -0.97
CA LYS A 241 5.51 -25.14 -0.05
C LYS A 241 4.63 -25.38 1.20
N ASP A 242 3.33 -25.08 1.10
CA ASP A 242 2.34 -25.39 2.15
C ASP A 242 1.80 -26.81 2.00
#